data_bfb9d0fc6b53c6ad3d3c300bf848a9db
#
_entry.id   bfb9d0fc6b53c6ad3d3c300bf848a9db
#
_cell.length_a   1.000
_cell.length_b   1.000
_cell.length_c   1.000
_cell.angle_alpha   90.00
_cell.angle_beta   90.00
_cell.angle_gamma   90.00
#
_symmetry.space_group_name_H-M   'P 1'
#
loop_
_entity.id
_entity.type
_entity.pdbx_description
1 polymer ?
#
loop_
_entity_poly.entity_id
_entity_poly.type
_entity_poly.pdbx_seq_one_letter_code
_entity_poly.pdbx_strand_id
1 'polypeptide(L)'
;MLNKIIIAIITGILFSSAAVWCADLSPEASLKNNFPRIKVERLHPSPIKGIYEVVTDTGIVYYAPEAECLVAGDIISKQGKNITQQRRDEILLERVKTLPLEKALKIGTGRHKVIEFTDPNCSYCRKAFQVLATKEDMTRYIFFFPLSKTSADTVQHILCATDRIGAYKEAFNGQFDKNTLKPCENAEVTALMKTHREQGMRLGIEGTPFFIIDGNIVAGADIPTIEKLLATPVK
;
A
#
# COMPACT_ATOMS: atom_id res chain seq x y z
N MET A 1 -31.23 -91.83 -26.15
CA MET A 1 -30.85 -90.66 -26.97
C MET A 1 -30.94 -89.41 -26.11
N LEU A 2 -29.81 -88.92 -25.62
CA LEU A 2 -29.73 -87.93 -24.56
C LEU A 2 -29.26 -86.58 -25.17
N ASN A 3 -30.15 -85.58 -25.24
CA ASN A 3 -29.83 -84.23 -25.77
C ASN A 3 -29.12 -83.43 -24.70
N LYS A 4 -27.90 -83.08 -24.93
CA LYS A 4 -27.11 -82.18 -24.06
C LYS A 4 -27.42 -80.76 -24.50
N ILE A 5 -28.07 -79.99 -23.63
CA ILE A 5 -28.25 -78.51 -23.77
C ILE A 5 -27.03 -77.88 -23.10
N ILE A 6 -26.23 -77.18 -23.89
CA ILE A 6 -25.11 -76.37 -23.42
C ILE A 6 -25.64 -74.96 -23.18
N ILE A 7 -25.68 -74.56 -21.90
CA ILE A 7 -26.00 -73.18 -21.52
C ILE A 7 -24.71 -72.39 -21.46
N ALA A 8 -24.51 -71.48 -22.42
CA ALA A 8 -23.42 -70.52 -22.39
C ALA A 8 -23.77 -69.35 -21.45
N ILE A 9 -23.07 -69.25 -20.34
CA ILE A 9 -23.14 -68.11 -19.42
C ILE A 9 -22.21 -67.01 -19.99
N ILE A 10 -22.83 -65.94 -20.53
CA ILE A 10 -22.10 -64.74 -20.95
C ILE A 10 -21.99 -63.85 -19.69
N THR A 11 -20.82 -63.83 -19.09
CA THR A 11 -20.48 -62.91 -17.98
C THR A 11 -20.14 -61.56 -18.60
N GLY A 12 -21.15 -60.62 -18.58
CA GLY A 12 -20.93 -59.25 -18.97
C GLY A 12 -20.11 -58.48 -17.92
N ILE A 13 -18.88 -58.19 -18.21
CA ILE A 13 -18.04 -57.29 -17.39
C ILE A 13 -18.49 -55.87 -17.69
N LEU A 14 -19.27 -55.29 -16.77
CA LEU A 14 -19.57 -53.84 -16.75
C LEU A 14 -18.31 -53.08 -16.37
N PHE A 15 -17.60 -52.55 -17.37
CA PHE A 15 -16.58 -51.51 -17.14
C PHE A 15 -17.29 -50.24 -16.69
N SER A 16 -17.38 -50.01 -15.40
CA SER A 16 -17.74 -48.73 -14.83
C SER A 16 -16.59 -47.77 -15.03
N SER A 17 -16.66 -46.99 -16.09
CA SER A 17 -15.73 -45.85 -16.28
C SER A 17 -16.05 -44.80 -15.22
N ALA A 18 -15.35 -44.84 -14.08
CA ALA A 18 -15.32 -43.75 -13.14
C ALA A 18 -14.67 -42.56 -13.86
N ALA A 19 -15.50 -41.61 -14.34
CA ALA A 19 -15.01 -40.32 -14.78
C ALA A 19 -14.38 -39.66 -13.55
N VAL A 20 -13.04 -39.66 -13.51
CA VAL A 20 -12.29 -38.86 -12.56
C VAL A 20 -12.57 -37.40 -12.94
N TRP A 21 -13.53 -36.79 -12.27
CA TRP A 21 -13.68 -35.34 -12.31
C TRP A 21 -12.41 -34.78 -11.63
N CYS A 22 -11.46 -34.33 -12.43
CA CYS A 22 -10.47 -33.38 -11.97
C CYS A 22 -11.28 -32.17 -11.52
N ALA A 23 -11.48 -32.03 -10.23
CA ALA A 23 -12.03 -30.78 -9.70
C ALA A 23 -10.97 -29.73 -9.96
N ASP A 24 -11.24 -28.83 -10.91
CA ASP A 24 -10.43 -27.65 -11.14
C ASP A 24 -10.28 -26.94 -9.78
N LEU A 25 -9.05 -26.82 -9.31
CA LEU A 25 -8.76 -26.08 -8.09
C LEU A 25 -9.30 -24.67 -8.25
N SER A 26 -9.94 -24.13 -7.21
CA SER A 26 -10.32 -22.73 -7.24
C SER A 26 -9.07 -21.87 -7.52
N PRO A 27 -9.21 -20.73 -8.19
CA PRO A 27 -8.06 -19.83 -8.47
C PRO A 27 -7.24 -19.50 -7.23
N GLU A 28 -7.91 -19.41 -6.07
CA GLU A 28 -7.25 -19.15 -4.78
C GLU A 28 -6.44 -20.37 -4.30
N ALA A 29 -6.98 -21.57 -4.40
CA ALA A 29 -6.28 -22.81 -4.03
C ALA A 29 -5.09 -23.06 -4.96
N SER A 30 -5.28 -22.82 -6.27
CA SER A 30 -4.22 -22.92 -7.27
C SER A 30 -3.10 -21.92 -7.01
N LEU A 31 -3.44 -20.65 -6.75
CA LEU A 31 -2.47 -19.61 -6.39
C LEU A 31 -1.66 -20.00 -5.14
N LYS A 32 -2.32 -20.47 -4.11
CA LYS A 32 -1.67 -20.85 -2.85
C LYS A 32 -0.72 -22.05 -3.02
N ASN A 33 -1.07 -23.01 -3.88
CA ASN A 33 -0.21 -24.15 -4.20
C ASN A 33 1.02 -23.72 -5.00
N ASN A 34 0.82 -22.90 -6.03
CA ASN A 34 1.90 -22.53 -6.95
C ASN A 34 2.82 -21.45 -6.37
N PHE A 35 2.27 -20.56 -5.52
CA PHE A 35 2.99 -19.42 -4.94
C PHE A 35 2.79 -19.31 -3.42
N PRO A 36 3.23 -20.30 -2.62
CA PRO A 36 2.95 -20.36 -1.18
C PRO A 36 3.57 -19.22 -0.36
N ARG A 37 4.52 -18.47 -0.92
CA ARG A 37 5.17 -17.34 -0.24
C ARG A 37 4.42 -16.02 -0.38
N ILE A 38 3.41 -15.94 -1.26
CA ILE A 38 2.63 -14.72 -1.46
C ILE A 38 1.59 -14.61 -0.36
N LYS A 39 1.60 -13.48 0.33
CA LYS A 39 0.59 -13.14 1.32
C LYS A 39 -0.61 -12.50 0.61
N VAL A 40 -1.59 -13.32 0.28
CA VAL A 40 -2.82 -12.87 -0.37
C VAL A 40 -3.74 -12.23 0.66
N GLU A 41 -4.06 -10.96 0.47
CA GLU A 41 -5.08 -10.26 1.24
C GLU A 41 -6.46 -10.41 0.60
N ARG A 42 -6.53 -10.24 -0.71
CA ARG A 42 -7.76 -10.38 -1.51
C ARG A 42 -7.45 -10.93 -2.90
N LEU A 43 -8.39 -11.68 -3.45
CA LEU A 43 -8.36 -12.19 -4.81
C LEU A 43 -9.68 -11.87 -5.49
N HIS A 44 -9.62 -11.21 -6.67
CA HIS A 44 -10.78 -10.81 -7.45
C HIS A 44 -10.57 -11.11 -8.94
N PRO A 45 -11.65 -11.34 -9.73
CA PRO A 45 -11.54 -11.33 -11.19
C PRO A 45 -10.98 -10.00 -11.67
N SER A 46 -10.02 -10.02 -12.59
CA SER A 46 -9.55 -8.82 -13.27
C SER A 46 -10.43 -8.48 -14.49
N PRO A 47 -10.27 -7.31 -15.11
CA PRO A 47 -10.93 -7.00 -16.38
C PRO A 47 -10.52 -7.90 -17.55
N ILE A 48 -9.44 -8.68 -17.40
CA ILE A 48 -8.97 -9.63 -18.42
C ILE A 48 -9.50 -11.02 -18.06
N LYS A 49 -10.29 -11.61 -18.96
CA LYS A 49 -10.86 -12.95 -18.76
C LYS A 49 -9.76 -13.98 -18.43
N GLY A 50 -10.00 -14.80 -17.42
CA GLY A 50 -9.07 -15.85 -17.00
C GLY A 50 -7.89 -15.35 -16.14
N ILE A 51 -7.81 -14.05 -15.87
CA ILE A 51 -6.78 -13.46 -15.02
C ILE A 51 -7.44 -12.88 -13.76
N TYR A 52 -6.79 -13.06 -12.63
CA TYR A 52 -7.26 -12.62 -11.31
C TYR A 52 -6.34 -11.53 -10.75
N GLU A 53 -6.93 -10.48 -10.18
CA GLU A 53 -6.23 -9.48 -9.38
C GLU A 53 -5.93 -10.07 -8.01
N VAL A 54 -4.68 -10.04 -7.61
CA VAL A 54 -4.20 -10.49 -6.30
C VAL A 54 -3.68 -9.28 -5.54
N VAL A 55 -4.42 -8.87 -4.51
CA VAL A 55 -3.97 -7.84 -3.58
C VAL A 55 -3.10 -8.50 -2.52
N THR A 56 -1.89 -7.98 -2.35
CA THR A 56 -0.90 -8.46 -1.39
C THR A 56 -0.52 -7.37 -0.39
N ASP A 57 0.27 -7.69 0.60
CA ASP A 57 0.86 -6.73 1.53
C ASP A 57 1.83 -5.74 0.84
N THR A 58 2.35 -6.09 -0.34
CA THR A 58 3.30 -5.27 -1.12
C THR A 58 2.70 -4.61 -2.35
N GLY A 59 1.42 -4.85 -2.66
CA GLY A 59 0.76 -4.25 -3.82
C GLY A 59 -0.14 -5.20 -4.60
N ILE A 60 -0.36 -4.90 -5.88
CA ILE A 60 -1.20 -5.69 -6.78
C ILE A 60 -0.32 -6.45 -7.76
N VAL A 61 -0.59 -7.75 -7.88
CA VAL A 61 -0.12 -8.60 -8.97
C VAL A 61 -1.31 -9.31 -9.60
N TYR A 62 -1.13 -9.90 -10.77
CA TYR A 62 -2.17 -10.65 -11.47
C TYR A 62 -1.80 -12.12 -11.56
N TYR A 63 -2.78 -12.99 -11.39
CA TYR A 63 -2.60 -14.44 -11.47
C TYR A 63 -3.38 -15.03 -12.63
N ALA A 64 -2.71 -15.80 -13.48
CA ALA A 64 -3.28 -16.58 -14.58
C ALA A 64 -3.26 -18.06 -14.20
N PRO A 65 -4.36 -18.66 -13.69
CA PRO A 65 -4.40 -20.05 -13.22
C PRO A 65 -4.06 -21.07 -14.30
N GLU A 66 -4.58 -20.89 -15.53
CA GLU A 66 -4.34 -21.81 -16.64
C GLU A 66 -2.87 -21.83 -17.08
N ALA A 67 -2.17 -20.71 -16.93
CA ALA A 67 -0.75 -20.60 -17.26
C ALA A 67 0.15 -20.80 -16.04
N GLU A 68 -0.43 -20.95 -14.85
CA GLU A 68 0.27 -21.08 -13.56
C GLU A 68 1.34 -20.00 -13.33
N CYS A 69 1.06 -18.76 -13.77
CA CYS A 69 2.03 -17.68 -13.70
C CYS A 69 1.45 -16.41 -13.06
N LEU A 70 2.38 -15.58 -12.56
CA LEU A 70 2.09 -14.23 -12.07
C LEU A 70 2.51 -13.21 -13.13
N VAL A 71 1.70 -12.17 -13.27
CA VAL A 71 2.00 -11.00 -14.10
C VAL A 71 2.14 -9.80 -13.19
N ALA A 72 3.29 -9.14 -13.20
CA ALA A 72 3.52 -7.87 -12.54
C ALA A 72 3.46 -6.73 -13.58
N GLY A 73 2.67 -5.71 -13.30
CA GLY A 73 2.49 -4.57 -14.19
C GLY A 73 1.11 -3.94 -14.09
N ASP A 74 0.81 -3.06 -15.03
CA ASP A 74 -0.43 -2.30 -15.06
C ASP A 74 -1.33 -2.72 -16.21
N ILE A 75 -2.63 -2.79 -15.94
CA ILE A 75 -3.67 -2.94 -16.95
C ILE A 75 -4.08 -1.54 -17.41
N ILE A 76 -3.83 -1.25 -18.68
CA ILE A 76 -4.24 0.01 -19.33
C ILE A 76 -5.41 -0.25 -20.24
N SER A 77 -6.51 0.49 -20.06
CA SER A 77 -7.69 0.39 -20.93
C SER A 77 -7.40 0.98 -22.32
N LYS A 78 -8.26 0.66 -23.30
CA LYS A 78 -8.19 1.24 -24.66
C LYS A 78 -8.30 2.77 -24.69
N GLN A 79 -8.84 3.38 -23.62
CA GLN A 79 -8.92 4.83 -23.45
C GLN A 79 -7.68 5.43 -22.78
N GLY A 80 -6.63 4.64 -22.55
CA GLY A 80 -5.41 5.05 -21.86
C GLY A 80 -5.52 5.16 -20.33
N LYS A 81 -6.63 4.68 -19.74
CA LYS A 81 -6.84 4.74 -18.29
C LYS A 81 -6.10 3.58 -17.60
N ASN A 82 -5.28 3.89 -16.62
CA ASN A 82 -4.59 2.91 -15.79
C ASN A 82 -5.55 2.36 -14.72
N ILE A 83 -6.10 1.15 -14.98
CA ILE A 83 -7.05 0.47 -14.10
C ILE A 83 -6.36 0.01 -12.82
N THR A 84 -5.14 -0.49 -12.94
CA THR A 84 -4.37 -0.96 -11.77
C THR A 84 -4.06 0.19 -10.83
N GLN A 85 -3.69 1.36 -11.34
CA GLN A 85 -3.43 2.53 -10.50
C GLN A 85 -4.70 2.97 -9.76
N GLN A 86 -5.84 3.01 -10.44
CA GLN A 86 -7.11 3.31 -9.77
C GLN A 86 -7.39 2.34 -8.62
N ARG A 87 -7.12 1.06 -8.85
CA ARG A 87 -7.33 0.04 -7.83
C ARG A 87 -6.37 0.20 -6.65
N ARG A 88 -5.09 0.56 -6.93
CA ARG A 88 -4.12 0.93 -5.87
C ARG A 88 -4.61 2.11 -5.04
N ASP A 89 -5.13 3.14 -5.68
CA ASP A 89 -5.65 4.34 -5.02
C ASP A 89 -6.84 4.02 -4.12
N GLU A 90 -7.79 3.20 -4.59
CA GLU A 90 -8.93 2.73 -3.79
C GLU A 90 -8.47 1.97 -2.54
N ILE A 91 -7.56 1.01 -2.70
CA ILE A 91 -7.00 0.22 -1.60
C ILE A 91 -6.25 1.13 -0.61
N LEU A 92 -5.46 2.08 -1.11
CA LEU A 92 -4.76 3.05 -0.29
C LEU A 92 -5.74 3.86 0.55
N LEU A 93 -6.80 4.40 -0.06
CA LEU A 93 -7.81 5.19 0.66
C LEU A 93 -8.60 4.36 1.69
N GLU A 94 -8.83 3.08 1.43
CA GLU A 94 -9.39 2.17 2.44
C GLU A 94 -8.42 2.01 3.64
N ARG A 95 -7.13 1.77 3.37
CA ARG A 95 -6.11 1.60 4.39
C ARG A 95 -5.86 2.87 5.20
N VAL A 96 -6.00 4.05 4.59
CA VAL A 96 -5.90 5.35 5.25
C VAL A 96 -6.92 5.52 6.37
N LYS A 97 -8.12 4.95 6.26
CA LYS A 97 -9.15 5.02 7.30
C LYS A 97 -8.74 4.39 8.63
N THR A 98 -7.76 3.50 8.60
CA THR A 98 -7.25 2.77 9.77
C THR A 98 -5.87 3.25 10.24
N LEU A 99 -5.41 4.40 9.72
CA LEU A 99 -4.16 4.99 10.21
C LEU A 99 -4.28 5.44 11.66
N PRO A 100 -3.28 5.14 12.51
CA PRO A 100 -3.23 5.60 13.90
C PRO A 100 -2.83 7.08 13.95
N LEU A 101 -3.78 7.99 13.68
CA LEU A 101 -3.51 9.43 13.59
C LEU A 101 -3.00 10.03 14.90
N GLU A 102 -3.29 9.41 16.04
CA GLU A 102 -2.75 9.77 17.35
C GLU A 102 -1.25 9.53 17.48
N LYS A 103 -0.66 8.72 16.59
CA LYS A 103 0.79 8.50 16.51
C LYS A 103 1.50 9.51 15.62
N ALA A 104 0.79 10.25 14.78
CA ALA A 104 1.37 11.28 13.92
C ALA A 104 1.78 12.53 14.73
N LEU A 105 2.78 13.26 14.25
CA LEU A 105 3.01 14.63 14.71
C LEU A 105 1.89 15.51 14.16
N LYS A 106 1.02 16.00 15.05
CA LYS A 106 -0.12 16.84 14.67
C LYS A 106 0.24 18.32 14.71
N ILE A 107 -0.03 19.05 13.62
CA ILE A 107 0.18 20.50 13.52
C ILE A 107 -1.10 21.16 13.01
N GLY A 108 -1.55 22.21 13.69
CA GLY A 108 -2.75 22.98 13.33
C GLY A 108 -4.06 22.33 13.76
N THR A 109 -5.16 23.09 13.56
CA THR A 109 -6.53 22.72 13.95
C THR A 109 -7.55 23.17 12.92
N GLY A 110 -7.10 23.48 11.69
CA GLY A 110 -7.96 23.90 10.59
C GLY A 110 -8.82 22.77 10.01
N ARG A 111 -9.69 23.13 9.08
CA ARG A 111 -10.72 22.25 8.51
C ARG A 111 -10.20 21.19 7.56
N HIS A 112 -9.18 21.53 6.74
CA HIS A 112 -8.57 20.58 5.82
C HIS A 112 -7.79 19.52 6.57
N LYS A 113 -8.06 18.26 6.29
CA LYS A 113 -7.31 17.14 6.84
C LYS A 113 -6.19 16.77 5.89
N VAL A 114 -4.95 16.99 6.32
CA VAL A 114 -3.74 16.66 5.54
C VAL A 114 -2.99 15.54 6.26
N ILE A 115 -2.91 14.37 5.65
CA ILE A 115 -2.01 13.29 6.08
C ILE A 115 -0.77 13.37 5.21
N GLU A 116 0.40 13.45 5.82
CA GLU A 116 1.67 13.67 5.15
C GLU A 116 2.68 12.59 5.53
N PHE A 117 3.27 11.94 4.53
CA PHE A 117 4.47 11.12 4.70
C PHE A 117 5.66 11.88 4.15
N THR A 118 6.66 12.13 5.01
CA THR A 118 7.68 13.12 4.72
C THR A 118 9.06 12.74 5.29
N ASP A 119 10.10 13.34 4.71
CA ASP A 119 11.50 13.18 5.10
C ASP A 119 12.14 14.56 5.26
N PRO A 120 12.71 14.90 6.43
CA PRO A 120 13.29 16.23 6.68
C PRO A 120 14.50 16.56 5.79
N ASN A 121 15.17 15.56 5.23
CA ASN A 121 16.33 15.76 4.35
C ASN A 121 15.98 15.66 2.87
N CYS A 122 14.72 15.43 2.52
CA CYS A 122 14.24 15.44 1.14
C CYS A 122 13.96 16.88 0.67
N SER A 123 14.59 17.31 -0.44
CA SER A 123 14.42 18.65 -1.00
C SER A 123 12.97 18.96 -1.42
N TYR A 124 12.27 17.97 -1.98
CA TYR A 124 10.87 18.11 -2.36
C TYR A 124 9.94 18.22 -1.14
N CYS A 125 10.26 17.52 -0.03
CA CYS A 125 9.54 17.65 1.23
C CYS A 125 9.69 19.06 1.80
N ARG A 126 10.92 19.62 1.79
CA ARG A 126 11.19 20.99 2.22
C ARG A 126 10.47 22.02 1.34
N LYS A 127 10.42 21.80 0.02
CA LYS A 127 9.64 22.66 -0.89
C LYS A 127 8.16 22.67 -0.52
N ALA A 128 7.57 21.50 -0.30
CA ALA A 128 6.17 21.41 0.12
C ALA A 128 5.94 22.02 1.51
N PHE A 129 6.85 21.81 2.46
CA PHE A 129 6.81 22.43 3.78
C PHE A 129 6.72 23.94 3.72
N GLN A 130 7.52 24.63 2.87
CA GLN A 130 7.49 26.10 2.74
C GLN A 130 6.11 26.60 2.32
N VAL A 131 5.42 25.88 1.44
CA VAL A 131 4.06 26.24 1.01
C VAL A 131 3.05 25.95 2.13
N LEU A 132 3.11 24.76 2.73
CA LEU A 132 2.18 24.37 3.79
C LEU A 132 2.33 25.22 5.05
N ALA A 133 3.54 25.72 5.34
CA ALA A 133 3.80 26.58 6.49
C ALA A 133 3.04 27.92 6.45
N THR A 134 2.60 28.36 5.26
CA THR A 134 1.82 29.61 5.05
C THR A 134 0.31 29.40 5.12
N LYS A 135 -0.16 28.16 5.26
CA LYS A 135 -1.60 27.83 5.27
C LYS A 135 -2.07 27.56 6.71
N GLU A 136 -3.15 28.20 7.12
CA GLU A 136 -3.65 28.11 8.50
C GLU A 136 -4.86 27.17 8.66
N ASP A 137 -5.73 27.07 7.62
CA ASP A 137 -6.98 26.33 7.68
C ASP A 137 -6.81 24.82 7.42
N MET A 138 -5.81 24.21 8.05
CA MET A 138 -5.57 22.76 7.93
C MET A 138 -5.11 22.13 9.24
N THR A 139 -5.42 20.86 9.40
CA THR A 139 -4.86 19.96 10.40
C THR A 139 -3.94 18.95 9.72
N ARG A 140 -2.66 19.03 9.99
CA ARG A 140 -1.64 18.12 9.43
C ARG A 140 -1.35 16.99 10.39
N TYR A 141 -1.33 15.77 9.86
CA TYR A 141 -0.91 14.54 10.54
C TYR A 141 0.35 14.01 9.84
N ILE A 142 1.49 14.23 10.43
CA ILE A 142 2.80 13.99 9.84
C ILE A 142 3.32 12.64 10.29
N PHE A 143 3.53 11.75 9.34
CA PHE A 143 4.24 10.48 9.49
C PHE A 143 5.63 10.63 8.87
N PHE A 144 6.67 10.43 9.64
CA PHE A 144 8.02 10.47 9.12
C PHE A 144 8.36 9.19 8.36
N PHE A 145 8.87 9.34 7.14
CA PHE A 145 9.27 8.23 6.28
C PHE A 145 10.69 8.48 5.75
N PRO A 146 11.72 8.35 6.63
CA PRO A 146 13.09 8.65 6.28
C PRO A 146 13.62 7.67 5.22
N LEU A 147 14.25 8.21 4.17
CA LEU A 147 14.80 7.45 3.05
C LEU A 147 16.30 7.15 3.21
N SER A 148 16.95 7.73 4.22
CA SER A 148 18.37 7.54 4.52
C SER A 148 18.63 7.43 6.02
N LYS A 149 19.85 6.98 6.38
CA LYS A 149 20.25 6.97 7.78
C LYS A 149 20.29 8.38 8.37
N THR A 150 20.83 9.35 7.64
CA THR A 150 20.87 10.76 8.08
C THR A 150 19.46 11.30 8.32
N SER A 151 18.52 11.00 7.44
CA SER A 151 17.10 11.36 7.62
C SER A 151 16.52 10.71 8.88
N ALA A 152 16.84 9.44 9.13
CA ALA A 152 16.38 8.74 10.34
C ALA A 152 16.94 9.39 11.62
N ASP A 153 18.21 9.77 11.64
CA ASP A 153 18.84 10.46 12.77
C ASP A 153 18.15 11.83 13.01
N THR A 154 17.82 12.58 11.95
CA THR A 154 17.08 13.85 12.04
C THR A 154 15.65 13.63 12.56
N VAL A 155 14.94 12.63 12.08
CA VAL A 155 13.60 12.26 12.59
C VAL A 155 13.64 11.88 14.06
N GLN A 156 14.63 11.10 14.47
CA GLN A 156 14.84 10.73 15.87
C GLN A 156 15.05 11.97 16.75
N HIS A 157 15.88 12.92 16.29
CA HIS A 157 16.09 14.20 16.97
C HIS A 157 14.77 14.98 17.14
N ILE A 158 13.97 15.12 16.07
CA ILE A 158 12.66 15.78 16.13
C ILE A 158 11.75 15.12 17.16
N LEU A 159 11.64 13.79 17.13
CA LEU A 159 10.71 13.05 18.00
C LEU A 159 11.16 12.99 19.46
N CYS A 160 12.46 13.19 19.72
CA CYS A 160 13.01 13.28 21.06
C CYS A 160 12.93 14.68 21.69
N ALA A 161 12.73 15.71 20.87
CA ALA A 161 12.64 17.08 21.36
C ALA A 161 11.41 17.28 22.24
N THR A 162 11.55 18.11 23.29
CA THR A 162 10.42 18.55 24.13
C THR A 162 9.42 19.34 23.30
N ASP A 163 9.90 20.25 22.44
CA ASP A 163 9.10 20.92 21.41
C ASP A 163 9.32 20.25 20.05
N ARG A 164 8.55 19.20 19.77
CA ARG A 164 8.62 18.45 18.50
C ARG A 164 8.25 19.31 17.31
N ILE A 165 7.33 20.28 17.48
CA ILE A 165 6.89 21.15 16.38
C ILE A 165 7.99 22.15 16.03
N GLY A 166 8.66 22.74 17.02
CA GLY A 166 9.82 23.59 16.83
C GLY A 166 10.95 22.85 16.13
N ALA A 167 11.34 21.68 16.63
CA ALA A 167 12.39 20.85 16.04
C ALA A 167 12.04 20.39 14.62
N TYR A 168 10.76 20.09 14.33
CA TYR A 168 10.30 19.81 12.97
C TYR A 168 10.54 21.00 12.03
N LYS A 169 10.13 22.20 12.43
CA LYS A 169 10.32 23.43 11.62
C LYS A 169 11.80 23.72 11.39
N GLU A 170 12.64 23.56 12.41
CA GLU A 170 14.09 23.75 12.31
C GLU A 170 14.72 22.76 11.33
N ALA A 171 14.36 21.48 11.39
CA ALA A 171 14.85 20.45 10.50
C ALA A 171 14.47 20.73 9.02
N PHE A 172 13.21 21.10 8.76
CA PHE A 172 12.76 21.41 7.41
C PHE A 172 13.32 22.74 6.87
N ASN A 173 13.78 23.63 7.75
CA ASN A 173 14.55 24.82 7.38
C ASN A 173 16.06 24.58 7.26
N GLY A 174 16.50 23.32 7.39
CA GLY A 174 17.90 22.93 7.16
C GLY A 174 18.87 23.27 8.30
N GLN A 175 18.38 23.59 9.50
CA GLN A 175 19.24 23.97 10.62
C GLN A 175 20.15 22.83 11.09
N PHE A 176 19.79 21.58 10.79
CA PHE A 176 20.57 20.40 11.18
C PHE A 176 21.45 19.82 10.08
N ASP A 177 21.47 20.40 8.87
CA ASP A 177 22.14 19.82 7.69
C ASP A 177 23.66 19.67 7.85
N LYS A 178 24.27 20.51 8.67
CA LYS A 178 25.71 20.50 8.92
C LYS A 178 26.09 19.89 10.27
N ASN A 179 25.12 19.43 11.03
CA ASN A 179 25.33 18.97 12.41
C ASN A 179 25.33 17.46 12.45
N THR A 180 26.29 16.89 13.19
CA THR A 180 26.20 15.50 13.62
C THR A 180 25.21 15.42 14.79
N LEU A 181 23.99 14.98 14.50
CA LEU A 181 22.97 14.81 15.54
C LEU A 181 23.32 13.60 16.40
N LYS A 182 23.28 13.77 17.71
CA LYS A 182 23.40 12.63 18.63
C LYS A 182 22.04 11.97 18.72
N PRO A 183 21.94 10.65 18.45
CA PRO A 183 20.68 9.92 18.65
C PRO A 183 20.28 9.99 20.13
N CYS A 184 19.00 10.12 20.41
CA CYS A 184 18.51 9.90 21.76
C CYS A 184 18.17 8.42 21.94
N GLU A 185 18.58 7.83 23.04
CA GLU A 185 18.22 6.47 23.41
C GLU A 185 16.83 6.46 24.07
N ASN A 186 15.78 6.42 23.24
CA ASN A 186 14.40 6.39 23.71
C ASN A 186 13.62 5.29 22.97
N ALA A 187 13.23 4.25 23.70
CA ALA A 187 12.52 3.09 23.15
C ALA A 187 11.15 3.46 22.56
N GLU A 188 10.44 4.43 23.16
CA GLU A 188 9.14 4.89 22.64
C GLU A 188 9.29 5.61 21.29
N VAL A 189 10.34 6.45 21.17
CA VAL A 189 10.65 7.12 19.89
C VAL A 189 11.03 6.11 18.83
N THR A 190 11.85 5.11 19.16
CA THR A 190 12.21 4.03 18.24
C THR A 190 10.96 3.25 17.77
N ALA A 191 10.07 2.91 18.69
CA ALA A 191 8.80 2.25 18.36
C ALA A 191 7.90 3.14 17.48
N LEU A 192 7.85 4.45 17.76
CA LEU A 192 7.08 5.40 16.97
C LEU A 192 7.60 5.54 15.54
N MET A 193 8.92 5.65 15.36
CA MET A 193 9.57 5.69 14.04
C MET A 193 9.27 4.41 13.25
N LYS A 194 9.33 3.25 13.92
CA LYS A 194 8.95 1.97 13.32
C LYS A 194 7.49 1.98 12.86
N THR A 195 6.57 2.46 13.71
CA THR A 195 5.16 2.59 13.37
C THR A 195 4.97 3.48 12.13
N HIS A 196 5.59 4.65 12.09
CA HIS A 196 5.50 5.55 10.94
C HIS A 196 5.94 4.87 9.64
N ARG A 197 7.08 4.18 9.66
CA ARG A 197 7.61 3.44 8.51
C ARG A 197 6.66 2.32 8.07
N GLU A 198 6.17 1.52 9.02
CA GLU A 198 5.24 0.41 8.73
C GLU A 198 3.94 0.91 8.09
N GLN A 199 3.41 2.06 8.56
CA GLN A 199 2.23 2.65 7.95
C GLN A 199 2.50 3.11 6.51
N GLY A 200 3.62 3.76 6.24
CA GLY A 200 4.00 4.13 4.87
C GLY A 200 4.14 2.92 3.94
N MET A 201 4.82 1.88 4.40
CA MET A 201 4.97 0.63 3.65
C MET A 201 3.61 -0.05 3.40
N ARG A 202 2.73 -0.10 4.41
CA ARG A 202 1.38 -0.67 4.28
C ARG A 202 0.50 0.08 3.27
N LEU A 203 0.73 1.39 3.12
CA LEU A 203 0.06 2.21 2.11
C LEU A 203 0.69 2.09 0.72
N GLY A 204 1.83 1.40 0.58
CA GLY A 204 2.56 1.30 -0.67
C GLY A 204 3.28 2.59 -1.06
N ILE A 205 3.67 3.41 -0.06
CA ILE A 205 4.39 4.66 -0.32
C ILE A 205 5.85 4.34 -0.62
N GLU A 206 6.28 4.71 -1.83
CA GLU A 206 7.63 4.44 -2.34
C GLU A 206 8.55 5.66 -2.27
N GLY A 207 8.00 6.84 -2.00
CA GLY A 207 8.77 8.09 -1.96
C GLY A 207 8.08 9.20 -1.19
N THR A 208 8.84 10.27 -0.92
CA THR A 208 8.37 11.44 -0.17
C THR A 208 8.59 12.73 -0.97
N PRO A 209 7.76 13.77 -0.75
CA PRO A 209 6.58 13.77 0.10
C PRO A 209 5.41 13.01 -0.54
N PHE A 210 4.51 12.51 0.28
CA PHE A 210 3.26 11.91 -0.16
C PHE A 210 2.13 12.43 0.72
N PHE A 211 1.04 12.88 0.11
CA PHE A 211 -0.07 13.51 0.82
C PHE A 211 -1.39 12.82 0.54
N ILE A 212 -2.26 12.81 1.56
CA ILE A 212 -3.69 12.60 1.38
C ILE A 212 -4.38 13.84 1.97
N ILE A 213 -4.98 14.65 1.08
CA ILE A 213 -5.65 15.92 1.43
C ILE A 213 -7.15 15.73 1.21
N ASP A 214 -7.94 15.71 2.28
CA ASP A 214 -9.39 15.51 2.24
C ASP A 214 -9.81 14.31 1.38
N GLY A 215 -9.04 13.22 1.45
CA GLY A 215 -9.27 12.00 0.69
C GLY A 215 -8.69 12.01 -0.75
N ASN A 216 -7.99 13.06 -1.16
CA ASN A 216 -7.32 13.12 -2.46
C ASN A 216 -5.83 12.79 -2.31
N ILE A 217 -5.32 11.91 -3.15
CA ILE A 217 -3.92 11.47 -3.16
C ILE A 217 -3.09 12.46 -3.97
N VAL A 218 -1.97 12.90 -3.39
CA VAL A 218 -0.98 13.74 -4.09
C VAL A 218 0.42 13.15 -3.84
N ALA A 219 1.00 12.56 -4.88
CA ALA A 219 2.35 12.02 -4.83
C ALA A 219 3.37 13.10 -5.22
N GLY A 220 4.41 13.26 -4.42
CA GLY A 220 5.43 14.28 -4.64
C GLY A 220 4.99 15.70 -4.24
N ALA A 221 5.85 16.68 -4.54
CA ALA A 221 5.61 18.10 -4.26
C ALA A 221 4.85 18.78 -5.42
N ASP A 222 3.68 18.25 -5.78
CA ASP A 222 2.77 18.89 -6.75
C ASP A 222 2.05 20.06 -6.08
N ILE A 223 2.78 21.19 -6.00
CA ILE A 223 2.31 22.39 -5.32
C ILE A 223 0.99 22.92 -5.90
N PRO A 224 0.81 23.01 -7.24
CA PRO A 224 -0.45 23.47 -7.82
C PRO A 224 -1.66 22.63 -7.35
N THR A 225 -1.53 21.30 -7.31
CA THR A 225 -2.59 20.42 -6.85
C THR A 225 -2.85 20.59 -5.35
N ILE A 226 -1.80 20.67 -4.52
CA ILE A 226 -1.91 20.90 -3.08
C ILE A 226 -2.66 22.22 -2.81
N GLU A 227 -2.27 23.32 -3.46
CA GLU A 227 -2.90 24.63 -3.27
C GLU A 227 -4.36 24.63 -3.74
N LYS A 228 -4.66 23.98 -4.87
CA LYS A 228 -6.03 23.84 -5.36
C LYS A 228 -6.91 23.09 -4.36
N LEU A 229 -6.44 21.99 -3.79
CA LEU A 229 -7.19 21.20 -2.81
C LEU A 229 -7.45 22.00 -1.53
N LEU A 230 -6.44 22.71 -1.02
CA LEU A 230 -6.57 23.55 0.20
C LEU A 230 -7.37 24.83 -0.01
N ALA A 231 -7.60 25.25 -1.25
CA ALA A 231 -8.50 26.39 -1.57
C ALA A 231 -9.96 25.95 -1.76
N THR A 232 -10.23 24.64 -1.89
CA THR A 232 -11.59 24.11 -2.10
C THR A 232 -12.30 23.96 -0.76
N PRO A 233 -13.53 24.44 -0.56
CA PRO A 233 -14.25 24.25 0.70
C PRO A 233 -14.37 22.76 1.05
N VAL A 234 -14.09 22.40 2.30
CA VAL A 234 -14.32 21.06 2.83
C VAL A 234 -15.82 20.79 2.85
N LYS A 235 -16.25 19.68 2.25
CA LYS A 235 -17.67 19.26 2.20
C LYS A 235 -18.12 18.66 3.53
#